data_ae5ee3f01c469f67929bdca4c1a01d8a
#
_entry.id   ae5ee3f01c469f67929bdca4c1a01d8a
#
_cell.length_a   1.000
_cell.length_b   1.000
_cell.length_c   1.000
_cell.angle_alpha   90.00
_cell.angle_beta   90.00
_cell.angle_gamma   90.00
#
_symmetry.space_group_name_H-M   'P 1'
#
loop_
_entity.id
_entity.type
_entity.pdbx_description
1 polymer ?
#
loop_
_entity_poly.entity_id
_entity_poly.type
_entity_poly.pdbx_seq_one_letter_code
_entity_poly.pdbx_strand_id
1 'polypeptide(L)'
;MKTKILFWVGYHTPHWDKGTWENKGIGGSEYCVLKLADHLDTLGYDVTVTGDVKTGNWYGVKYISKDNLFHKRGPIGLTNPHNINSYPHYDVVIATNYIHYLKHLKAAGIEFDKNYFWMHNDYFYKWHCGNTMSDKEINHGVKQIDKIIGVSKLHEDILKDKFKALYYDNTNIHTYISHIDNAICLDDYKDRHVIDKIPGRIIWSSSPDRGLTLILDNWSDWKAKRPELTLTICSPPYSEGWGDRDYSKLEGVEWLGALNPKNLKDEIDKAEYWIYSSDYIETYCISALEMMMGKVKILTNGSGNIINLVGNGDRAEICDMNPDTIID
;
A
#
# COMPACT_ATOMS: atom_id res chain seq x y z
N MET A 1 16.66 -6.51 -27.19
CA MET A 1 16.95 -5.84 -25.89
C MET A 1 15.78 -6.12 -24.97
N LYS A 2 16.01 -6.23 -23.65
CA LYS A 2 14.90 -6.35 -22.67
C LYS A 2 14.22 -4.99 -22.52
N THR A 3 12.90 -4.96 -22.41
CA THR A 3 12.15 -3.75 -22.06
C THR A 3 12.52 -3.30 -20.65
N LYS A 4 12.89 -2.03 -20.50
CA LYS A 4 13.32 -1.43 -19.24
C LYS A 4 12.16 -0.73 -18.56
N ILE A 5 11.88 -1.10 -17.32
CA ILE A 5 10.80 -0.54 -16.52
C ILE A 5 11.37 0.12 -15.26
N LEU A 6 10.97 1.37 -15.03
CA LEU A 6 11.30 2.11 -13.81
C LEU A 6 10.05 2.28 -12.95
N PHE A 7 10.09 1.81 -11.74
CA PHE A 7 9.12 2.18 -10.69
C PHE A 7 9.63 3.38 -9.90
N TRP A 8 8.83 4.43 -9.81
CA TRP A 8 9.03 5.52 -8.88
C TRP A 8 8.06 5.37 -7.71
N VAL A 9 8.60 5.06 -6.52
CA VAL A 9 7.77 4.78 -5.33
C VAL A 9 7.67 5.96 -4.35
N GLY A 10 8.22 7.12 -4.75
CA GLY A 10 8.12 8.34 -3.93
C GLY A 10 8.95 8.26 -2.67
N TYR A 11 8.37 8.73 -1.59
CA TYR A 11 9.07 9.05 -0.36
C TYR A 11 8.49 8.26 0.80
N HIS A 12 9.33 7.53 1.49
CA HIS A 12 8.96 6.70 2.63
C HIS A 12 10.04 6.77 3.71
N THR A 13 9.61 6.86 4.93
CA THR A 13 10.50 6.75 6.07
C THR A 13 9.98 5.65 6.99
N PRO A 14 10.78 4.65 7.30
CA PRO A 14 12.17 4.40 6.86
C PRO A 14 12.28 3.90 5.40
N HIS A 15 13.48 4.05 4.81
CA HIS A 15 13.80 3.48 3.50
C HIS A 15 13.63 1.96 3.51
N TRP A 16 13.01 1.43 2.46
CA TRP A 16 12.67 0.02 2.37
C TRP A 16 13.31 -0.66 1.15
N ASP A 17 13.30 -1.95 1.15
CA ASP A 17 13.66 -2.87 0.08
C ASP A 17 12.97 -4.23 0.33
N LYS A 18 13.28 -5.23 -0.49
CA LYS A 18 12.77 -6.59 -0.28
C LYS A 18 13.19 -7.19 1.05
N GLY A 19 14.43 -6.95 1.49
CA GLY A 19 14.90 -7.40 2.80
C GLY A 19 14.16 -6.73 3.96
N THR A 20 13.73 -5.48 3.79
CA THR A 20 12.86 -4.80 4.76
C THR A 20 11.51 -5.51 4.86
N TRP A 21 10.89 -5.83 3.71
CA TRP A 21 9.64 -6.58 3.67
C TRP A 21 9.77 -7.95 4.35
N GLU A 22 10.81 -8.71 4.03
CA GLU A 22 11.04 -10.05 4.59
C GLU A 22 11.25 -10.04 6.12
N ASN A 23 11.79 -8.96 6.67
CA ASN A 23 12.14 -8.88 8.09
C ASN A 23 11.14 -8.10 8.96
N LYS A 24 10.45 -7.08 8.41
CA LYS A 24 9.62 -6.17 9.19
C LYS A 24 8.26 -5.86 8.56
N GLY A 25 7.98 -6.37 7.36
CA GLY A 25 6.85 -5.90 6.56
C GLY A 25 7.07 -4.49 5.99
N ILE A 26 6.18 -4.08 5.11
CA ILE A 26 6.12 -2.76 4.46
C ILE A 26 4.66 -2.35 4.27
N GLY A 27 4.40 -1.13 3.80
CA GLY A 27 3.05 -0.68 3.49
C GLY A 27 2.44 -1.39 2.27
N GLY A 28 1.12 -1.29 2.13
CA GLY A 28 0.39 -1.99 1.06
C GLY A 28 0.79 -1.55 -0.35
N SER A 29 1.02 -0.25 -0.58
CA SER A 29 1.45 0.26 -1.88
C SER A 29 2.86 -0.21 -2.24
N GLU A 30 3.77 -0.26 -1.26
CA GLU A 30 5.13 -0.78 -1.42
C GLU A 30 5.12 -2.28 -1.72
N TYR A 31 4.26 -3.03 -1.03
CA TYR A 31 4.05 -4.46 -1.28
C TYR A 31 3.59 -4.72 -2.73
N CYS A 32 2.64 -3.92 -3.22
CA CYS A 32 2.18 -4.04 -4.61
C CYS A 32 3.31 -3.81 -5.62
N VAL A 33 4.12 -2.76 -5.40
CA VAL A 33 5.28 -2.48 -6.26
C VAL A 33 6.30 -3.61 -6.19
N LEU A 34 6.63 -4.08 -4.98
CA LEU A 34 7.59 -5.15 -4.78
C LEU A 34 7.18 -6.41 -5.54
N LYS A 35 5.92 -6.85 -5.37
CA LYS A 35 5.43 -8.08 -6.02
C LYS A 35 5.31 -7.93 -7.53
N LEU A 36 4.88 -6.76 -8.02
CA LEU A 36 4.81 -6.51 -9.45
C LEU A 36 6.20 -6.44 -10.07
N ALA A 37 7.16 -5.81 -9.42
CA ALA A 37 8.54 -5.73 -9.87
C ALA A 37 9.19 -7.11 -9.96
N ASP A 38 9.04 -7.95 -8.92
CA ASP A 38 9.53 -9.34 -8.90
C ASP A 38 8.91 -10.15 -10.05
N HIS A 39 7.62 -10.00 -10.28
CA HIS A 39 6.92 -10.75 -11.32
C HIS A 39 7.34 -10.31 -12.73
N LEU A 40 7.49 -9.02 -12.97
CA LEU A 40 7.98 -8.48 -14.24
C LEU A 40 9.42 -8.92 -14.54
N ASP A 41 10.31 -8.97 -13.53
CA ASP A 41 11.65 -9.53 -13.69
C ASP A 41 11.59 -11.01 -14.10
N THR A 42 10.72 -11.80 -13.46
CA THR A 42 10.48 -13.21 -13.83
C THR A 42 10.01 -13.37 -15.28
N LEU A 43 9.21 -12.40 -15.78
CA LEU A 43 8.77 -12.35 -17.18
C LEU A 43 9.88 -11.85 -18.15
N GLY A 44 11.05 -11.50 -17.64
CA GLY A 44 12.21 -11.14 -18.43
C GLY A 44 12.40 -9.66 -18.70
N TYR A 45 11.66 -8.77 -18.03
CA TYR A 45 11.87 -7.32 -18.09
C TYR A 45 13.14 -6.92 -17.31
N ASP A 46 13.73 -5.76 -17.63
CA ASP A 46 14.80 -5.13 -16.83
C ASP A 46 14.16 -4.10 -15.89
N VAL A 47 14.01 -4.48 -14.63
CA VAL A 47 13.20 -3.71 -13.67
C VAL A 47 14.08 -2.96 -12.69
N THR A 48 13.80 -1.67 -12.52
CA THR A 48 14.42 -0.80 -11.52
C THR A 48 13.34 -0.17 -10.64
N VAL A 49 13.56 -0.16 -9.34
CA VAL A 49 12.72 0.54 -8.34
C VAL A 49 13.52 1.69 -7.76
N THR A 50 12.95 2.90 -7.75
CA THR A 50 13.61 4.09 -7.20
C THR A 50 12.67 4.93 -6.34
N GLY A 51 13.24 5.68 -5.42
CA GLY A 51 12.54 6.49 -4.42
C GLY A 51 13.27 6.41 -3.09
N ASP A 52 12.53 6.44 -1.99
CA ASP A 52 13.08 6.18 -0.65
C ASP A 52 13.26 4.67 -0.42
N VAL A 53 14.14 4.08 -1.20
CA VAL A 53 14.52 2.68 -1.13
C VAL A 53 15.98 2.54 -0.76
N LYS A 54 16.36 1.40 -0.21
CA LYS A 54 17.77 1.04 0.01
C LYS A 54 18.37 0.59 -1.31
N THR A 55 19.53 1.13 -1.67
CA THR A 55 20.23 0.73 -2.89
C THR A 55 20.75 -0.71 -2.79
N GLY A 56 20.46 -1.53 -3.79
CA GLY A 56 20.86 -2.92 -3.87
C GLY A 56 20.22 -3.68 -5.03
N ASN A 57 20.54 -4.95 -5.16
CA ASN A 57 19.90 -5.86 -6.12
C ASN A 57 19.25 -7.02 -5.37
N TRP A 58 18.01 -7.31 -5.70
CA TRP A 58 17.25 -8.41 -5.13
C TRP A 58 16.62 -9.23 -6.26
N TYR A 59 17.10 -10.47 -6.43
CA TYR A 59 16.58 -11.45 -7.41
C TYR A 59 16.41 -10.92 -8.84
N GLY A 60 17.25 -10.00 -9.30
CA GLY A 60 17.18 -9.42 -10.65
C GLY A 60 16.62 -7.99 -10.67
N VAL A 61 15.79 -7.61 -9.68
CA VAL A 61 15.28 -6.23 -9.56
C VAL A 61 16.35 -5.32 -8.95
N LYS A 62 16.60 -4.19 -9.59
CA LYS A 62 17.52 -3.15 -9.11
C LYS A 62 16.76 -2.15 -8.25
N TYR A 63 17.27 -1.87 -7.06
CA TYR A 63 16.78 -0.81 -6.19
C TYR A 63 17.81 0.32 -6.14
N ILE A 64 17.40 1.54 -6.40
CA ILE A 64 18.27 2.71 -6.42
C ILE A 64 17.65 3.81 -5.59
N SER A 65 18.27 4.16 -4.45
CA SER A 65 17.81 5.30 -3.65
C SER A 65 17.78 6.57 -4.50
N LYS A 66 16.75 7.39 -4.32
CA LYS A 66 16.62 8.71 -4.98
C LYS A 66 17.88 9.56 -4.79
N ASP A 67 18.52 9.47 -3.62
CA ASP A 67 19.74 10.24 -3.32
C ASP A 67 20.88 9.87 -4.26
N ASN A 68 20.93 8.62 -4.69
CA ASN A 68 21.89 8.15 -5.69
C ASN A 68 21.51 8.55 -7.13
N LEU A 69 20.20 8.77 -7.37
CA LEU A 69 19.72 9.24 -8.68
C LEU A 69 20.15 10.68 -8.97
N PHE A 70 20.24 11.54 -7.95
CA PHE A 70 20.51 12.98 -8.07
C PHE A 70 21.98 13.35 -7.95
N HIS A 71 22.89 12.40 -7.72
CA HIS A 71 24.30 12.71 -7.74
C HIS A 71 24.76 13.18 -9.11
N LYS A 72 25.50 14.29 -9.16
CA LYS A 72 26.04 14.95 -10.38
C LYS A 72 26.83 14.03 -11.33
N ARG A 73 27.11 12.80 -10.93
CA ARG A 73 27.84 11.78 -11.72
C ARG A 73 26.91 10.71 -12.31
N GLY A 74 25.60 10.91 -12.25
CA GLY A 74 24.61 9.91 -12.62
C GLY A 74 24.42 8.85 -11.54
N PRO A 75 23.34 8.07 -11.61
CA PRO A 75 23.07 7.01 -10.64
C PRO A 75 24.16 5.95 -10.72
N ILE A 76 24.72 5.59 -9.55
CA ILE A 76 25.70 4.50 -9.46
C ILE A 76 25.05 3.22 -10.02
N GLY A 77 25.62 2.69 -11.10
CA GLY A 77 25.13 1.49 -11.77
C GLY A 77 24.17 1.70 -12.95
N LEU A 78 23.77 2.94 -13.27
CA LEU A 78 22.97 3.25 -14.47
C LEU A 78 23.77 3.93 -15.58
N THR A 79 25.00 4.40 -15.32
CA THR A 79 25.85 4.99 -16.34
C THR A 79 26.93 4.03 -16.78
N ASN A 80 27.10 3.90 -18.08
CA ASN A 80 28.34 3.38 -18.63
C ASN A 80 29.46 4.36 -18.25
N PRO A 81 30.49 3.96 -17.48
CA PRO A 81 31.57 4.87 -17.04
C PRO A 81 32.35 5.51 -18.20
N HIS A 82 32.12 5.06 -19.43
CA HIS A 82 32.78 5.55 -20.63
C HIS A 82 31.93 6.46 -21.51
N ASN A 83 30.65 6.75 -21.12
CA ASN A 83 29.77 7.61 -21.93
C ASN A 83 28.99 8.59 -21.03
N ILE A 84 29.63 9.73 -20.74
CA ILE A 84 29.09 10.82 -19.92
C ILE A 84 27.88 11.54 -20.56
N ASN A 85 27.52 11.20 -21.79
CA ASN A 85 26.50 11.89 -22.59
C ASN A 85 25.20 11.12 -22.78
N SER A 86 25.04 9.91 -22.22
CA SER A 86 23.78 9.17 -22.31
C SER A 86 23.09 9.11 -20.94
N TYR A 87 21.99 9.81 -20.83
CA TYR A 87 21.09 9.66 -19.69
C TYR A 87 20.41 8.27 -19.74
N PRO A 88 20.06 7.69 -18.56
CA PRO A 88 19.33 6.43 -18.55
C PRO A 88 17.98 6.61 -19.23
N HIS A 89 17.68 5.74 -20.19
CA HIS A 89 16.39 5.68 -20.87
C HIS A 89 15.62 4.45 -20.39
N TYR A 90 14.33 4.63 -20.14
CA TYR A 90 13.40 3.56 -19.80
C TYR A 90 12.25 3.53 -20.83
N ASP A 91 11.85 2.33 -21.22
CA ASP A 91 10.69 2.18 -22.10
C ASP A 91 9.40 2.56 -21.37
N VAL A 92 9.34 2.25 -20.06
CA VAL A 92 8.17 2.51 -19.23
C VAL A 92 8.56 3.04 -17.84
N VAL A 93 7.87 4.09 -17.40
CA VAL A 93 7.90 4.55 -16.01
C VAL A 93 6.54 4.29 -15.36
N ILE A 94 6.54 3.72 -14.17
CA ILE A 94 5.33 3.53 -13.34
C ILE A 94 5.57 4.26 -12.02
N ALA A 95 4.85 5.35 -11.78
CA ALA A 95 4.98 6.11 -10.55
C ALA A 95 3.79 5.86 -9.63
N THR A 96 4.05 5.76 -8.31
CA THR A 96 3.00 5.59 -7.30
C THR A 96 2.78 6.88 -6.52
N ASN A 97 1.53 7.22 -6.28
CA ASN A 97 1.03 8.25 -5.34
C ASN A 97 1.56 9.70 -5.50
N TYR A 98 2.80 9.91 -5.93
CA TYR A 98 3.47 11.22 -5.90
C TYR A 98 3.66 11.78 -7.30
N ILE A 99 2.84 12.73 -7.70
CA ILE A 99 2.92 13.38 -9.03
C ILE A 99 4.23 14.17 -9.25
N HIS A 100 4.98 14.44 -8.19
CA HIS A 100 6.29 15.09 -8.25
C HIS A 100 7.33 14.31 -9.06
N TYR A 101 7.09 13.04 -9.35
CA TYR A 101 8.04 12.18 -10.07
C TYR A 101 8.51 12.77 -11.39
N LEU A 102 7.65 13.44 -12.12
CA LEU A 102 7.99 14.05 -13.40
C LEU A 102 9.09 15.12 -13.25
N LYS A 103 9.03 15.95 -12.19
CA LYS A 103 10.09 16.93 -11.89
C LYS A 103 11.39 16.22 -11.53
N HIS A 104 11.31 15.17 -10.74
CA HIS A 104 12.49 14.44 -10.27
C HIS A 104 13.17 13.68 -11.38
N LEU A 105 12.43 12.98 -12.23
CA LEU A 105 12.99 12.27 -13.38
C LEU A 105 13.65 13.23 -14.36
N LYS A 106 12.99 14.37 -14.64
CA LYS A 106 13.57 15.43 -15.49
C LYS A 106 14.85 16.01 -14.89
N ALA A 107 14.87 16.28 -13.57
CA ALA A 107 16.06 16.79 -12.90
C ALA A 107 17.22 15.77 -12.88
N ALA A 108 16.90 14.47 -12.85
CA ALA A 108 17.86 13.39 -12.95
C ALA A 108 18.31 13.08 -14.40
N GLY A 109 17.72 13.77 -15.40
CA GLY A 109 18.01 13.52 -16.82
C GLY A 109 17.53 12.15 -17.29
N ILE A 110 16.50 11.58 -16.66
CA ILE A 110 15.92 10.29 -17.07
C ILE A 110 14.91 10.53 -18.18
N GLU A 111 15.08 9.84 -19.28
CA GLU A 111 14.18 9.82 -20.42
C GLU A 111 13.34 8.55 -20.42
N PHE A 112 12.11 8.64 -20.97
CA PHE A 112 11.20 7.49 -21.06
C PHE A 112 10.21 7.66 -22.23
N ASP A 113 9.70 6.51 -22.73
CA ASP A 113 8.75 6.49 -23.84
C ASP A 113 7.31 6.57 -23.34
N LYS A 114 7.00 5.86 -22.24
CA LYS A 114 5.66 5.80 -21.63
C LYS A 114 5.73 6.01 -20.13
N ASN A 115 4.69 6.64 -19.59
CA ASN A 115 4.57 6.79 -18.15
C ASN A 115 3.14 6.54 -17.67
N TYR A 116 3.05 5.75 -16.58
CA TYR A 116 1.82 5.42 -15.92
C TYR A 116 1.85 5.93 -14.49
N PHE A 117 0.72 6.47 -14.02
CA PHE A 117 0.58 6.93 -12.65
C PHE A 117 -0.37 5.99 -11.91
N TRP A 118 0.19 5.10 -11.10
CA TRP A 118 -0.53 4.10 -10.33
C TRP A 118 -0.88 4.66 -8.95
N MET A 119 -2.13 5.03 -8.78
CA MET A 119 -2.62 5.67 -7.56
C MET A 119 -3.19 4.62 -6.61
N HIS A 120 -2.73 4.67 -5.36
CA HIS A 120 -3.24 3.86 -4.26
C HIS A 120 -4.15 4.67 -3.32
N ASN A 121 -4.09 6.00 -3.38
CA ASN A 121 -4.90 6.92 -2.61
C ASN A 121 -5.79 7.75 -3.54
N ASP A 122 -6.86 8.29 -2.99
CA ASP A 122 -7.85 9.09 -3.71
C ASP A 122 -7.47 10.57 -3.86
N TYR A 123 -6.24 10.95 -3.48
CA TYR A 123 -5.75 12.32 -3.54
C TYR A 123 -4.31 12.39 -4.04
N PHE A 124 -3.95 13.54 -4.63
CA PHE A 124 -2.55 13.84 -4.92
C PHE A 124 -1.86 14.34 -3.66
N TYR A 125 -0.70 13.82 -3.39
CA TYR A 125 0.20 14.42 -2.42
C TYR A 125 0.74 15.74 -2.98
N LYS A 126 0.03 16.84 -2.71
CA LYS A 126 0.43 18.18 -3.14
C LYS A 126 1.68 18.66 -2.43
N TRP A 127 1.78 18.35 -1.15
CA TRP A 127 2.95 18.69 -0.34
C TRP A 127 3.87 17.51 -0.19
N HIS A 128 5.16 17.74 -0.45
CA HIS A 128 6.16 16.73 -0.18
C HIS A 128 7.54 17.33 0.01
N CYS A 129 8.23 16.94 1.11
CA CYS A 129 9.59 17.38 1.45
C CYS A 129 9.83 18.89 1.31
N GLY A 130 8.92 19.71 1.86
CA GLY A 130 9.01 21.17 1.79
C GLY A 130 8.58 21.81 0.46
N ASN A 131 8.20 20.99 -0.52
CA ASN A 131 7.70 21.47 -1.81
C ASN A 131 6.19 21.26 -1.92
N THR A 132 5.44 22.36 -2.13
CA THR A 132 4.01 22.31 -2.43
C THR A 132 3.81 22.52 -3.91
N MET A 133 3.09 21.61 -4.57
CA MET A 133 2.67 21.82 -5.95
C MET A 133 1.37 22.63 -6.00
N SER A 134 1.36 23.67 -6.81
CA SER A 134 0.15 24.40 -7.14
C SER A 134 -0.77 23.55 -8.03
N ASP A 135 -2.05 23.86 -8.05
CA ASP A 135 -3.01 23.19 -8.95
C ASP A 135 -2.59 23.32 -10.42
N LYS A 136 -1.99 24.45 -10.80
CA LYS A 136 -1.43 24.65 -12.16
C LYS A 136 -0.31 23.66 -12.48
N GLU A 137 0.59 23.40 -11.56
CA GLU A 137 1.68 22.43 -11.73
C GLU A 137 1.16 21.00 -11.78
N ILE A 138 0.18 20.66 -10.94
CA ILE A 138 -0.50 19.37 -10.97
C ILE A 138 -1.19 19.18 -12.33
N ASN A 139 -1.95 20.17 -12.77
CA ASN A 139 -2.62 20.16 -14.07
C ASN A 139 -1.64 19.98 -15.23
N HIS A 140 -0.50 20.64 -15.16
CA HIS A 140 0.56 20.49 -16.18
C HIS A 140 1.17 19.09 -16.12
N GLY A 141 1.42 18.56 -14.93
CA GLY A 141 1.97 17.21 -14.74
C GLY A 141 1.03 16.12 -15.26
N VAL A 142 -0.26 16.21 -14.92
CA VAL A 142 -1.26 15.21 -15.36
C VAL A 142 -1.36 15.13 -16.90
N LYS A 143 -1.24 16.26 -17.62
CA LYS A 143 -1.27 16.28 -19.08
C LYS A 143 -0.08 15.54 -19.73
N GLN A 144 0.97 15.25 -18.96
CA GLN A 144 2.14 14.51 -19.41
C GLN A 144 2.06 13.01 -19.08
N ILE A 145 1.01 12.57 -18.39
CA ILE A 145 0.82 11.16 -18.00
C ILE A 145 0.06 10.44 -19.13
N ASP A 146 0.57 9.30 -19.57
CA ASP A 146 -0.11 8.49 -20.59
C ASP A 146 -1.36 7.83 -20.04
N LYS A 147 -1.33 7.38 -18.78
CA LYS A 147 -2.50 6.77 -18.11
C LYS A 147 -2.41 6.84 -16.60
N ILE A 148 -3.56 7.10 -15.96
CA ILE A 148 -3.74 7.00 -14.52
C ILE A 148 -4.45 5.69 -14.22
N ILE A 149 -3.93 4.93 -13.28
CA ILE A 149 -4.43 3.61 -12.93
C ILE A 149 -4.83 3.61 -11.45
N GLY A 150 -6.12 3.40 -11.18
CA GLY A 150 -6.65 3.14 -9.84
C GLY A 150 -6.50 1.67 -9.45
N VAL A 151 -6.74 1.36 -8.19
CA VAL A 151 -6.56 0.02 -7.63
C VAL A 151 -7.87 -0.78 -7.49
N SER A 152 -8.98 -0.22 -7.94
CA SER A 152 -10.29 -0.88 -8.02
C SER A 152 -11.23 -0.11 -8.94
N LYS A 153 -12.34 -0.72 -9.31
CA LYS A 153 -13.39 -0.02 -10.07
C LYS A 153 -13.94 1.19 -9.32
N LEU A 154 -14.19 1.06 -8.01
CA LEU A 154 -14.60 2.19 -7.17
C LEU A 154 -13.56 3.30 -7.19
N HIS A 155 -12.27 2.96 -7.06
CA HIS A 155 -11.20 3.93 -7.10
C HIS A 155 -11.11 4.65 -8.45
N GLU A 156 -11.27 3.93 -9.56
CA GLU A 156 -11.37 4.53 -10.90
C GLU A 156 -12.48 5.59 -10.97
N ASP A 157 -13.67 5.27 -10.43
CA ASP A 157 -14.81 6.17 -10.45
C ASP A 157 -14.55 7.43 -9.59
N ILE A 158 -13.99 7.25 -8.39
CA ILE A 158 -13.55 8.36 -7.52
C ILE A 158 -12.53 9.26 -8.24
N LEU A 159 -11.53 8.65 -8.89
CA LEU A 159 -10.51 9.40 -9.62
C LEU A 159 -11.12 10.17 -10.79
N LYS A 160 -12.03 9.56 -11.56
CA LYS A 160 -12.72 10.24 -12.66
C LYS A 160 -13.51 11.46 -12.18
N ASP A 161 -14.23 11.33 -11.07
CA ASP A 161 -15.01 12.45 -10.51
C ASP A 161 -14.10 13.58 -10.00
N LYS A 162 -13.04 13.24 -9.28
CA LYS A 162 -12.05 14.22 -8.78
C LYS A 162 -11.31 14.94 -9.91
N PHE A 163 -10.89 14.19 -10.92
CA PHE A 163 -10.20 14.77 -12.07
C PHE A 163 -11.12 15.64 -12.94
N LYS A 164 -12.39 15.24 -13.09
CA LYS A 164 -13.39 16.04 -13.78
C LYS A 164 -13.59 17.42 -13.14
N ALA A 165 -13.58 17.49 -11.82
CA ALA A 165 -13.69 18.75 -11.09
C ALA A 165 -12.46 19.67 -11.24
N LEU A 166 -11.27 19.08 -11.46
CA LEU A 166 -10.00 19.80 -11.63
C LEU A 166 -9.72 20.23 -13.08
N TYR A 167 -10.37 19.59 -14.07
CA TYR A 167 -10.02 19.68 -15.51
C TYR A 167 -11.24 19.97 -16.38
N TYR A 168 -11.84 21.15 -16.21
CA TYR A 168 -13.06 21.60 -16.90
C TYR A 168 -13.03 21.50 -18.43
N ASP A 169 -11.88 21.37 -19.06
CA ASP A 169 -11.75 21.44 -20.53
C ASP A 169 -11.41 20.11 -21.23
N ASN A 170 -11.35 18.98 -20.52
CA ASN A 170 -10.85 17.75 -21.13
C ASN A 170 -11.89 16.64 -21.21
N THR A 171 -12.64 16.60 -22.31
CA THR A 171 -13.64 15.55 -22.62
C THR A 171 -13.06 14.14 -22.70
N ASN A 172 -11.73 13.99 -22.75
CA ASN A 172 -11.04 12.70 -22.89
C ASN A 172 -10.50 12.09 -21.59
N ILE A 173 -10.79 12.70 -20.43
CA ILE A 173 -10.23 12.23 -19.14
C ILE A 173 -10.65 10.78 -18.82
N HIS A 174 -11.84 10.37 -19.30
CA HIS A 174 -12.36 9.02 -19.11
C HIS A 174 -11.54 7.93 -19.82
N THR A 175 -10.77 8.28 -20.85
CA THR A 175 -9.90 7.35 -21.58
C THR A 175 -8.54 7.19 -20.92
N TYR A 176 -8.13 8.19 -20.11
CA TYR A 176 -6.85 8.19 -19.42
C TYR A 176 -6.89 7.54 -18.04
N ILE A 177 -8.08 7.32 -17.47
CA ILE A 177 -8.25 6.71 -16.14
C ILE A 177 -8.86 5.33 -16.30
N SER A 178 -8.22 4.35 -15.71
CA SER A 178 -8.71 2.97 -15.62
C SER A 178 -8.32 2.39 -14.26
N HIS A 179 -8.67 1.15 -14.01
CA HIS A 179 -8.20 0.42 -12.83
C HIS A 179 -7.52 -0.89 -13.20
N ILE A 180 -6.68 -1.34 -12.29
CA ILE A 180 -6.19 -2.71 -12.18
C ILE A 180 -6.31 -3.04 -10.70
N ASP A 181 -7.08 -4.05 -10.38
CA ASP A 181 -7.31 -4.45 -9.00
C ASP A 181 -6.01 -4.84 -8.33
N ASN A 182 -5.80 -4.38 -7.09
CA ASN A 182 -4.70 -4.88 -6.28
C ASN A 182 -4.93 -6.37 -6.00
N ALA A 183 -3.83 -7.05 -5.72
CA ALA A 183 -3.84 -8.48 -5.44
C ALA A 183 -2.82 -8.84 -4.36
N ILE A 184 -2.93 -10.05 -3.86
CA ILE A 184 -1.90 -10.70 -3.06
C ILE A 184 -1.27 -11.83 -3.87
N CYS A 185 0.00 -12.13 -3.60
CA CYS A 185 0.68 -13.25 -4.24
C CYS A 185 0.26 -14.55 -3.58
N LEU A 186 -0.44 -15.42 -4.31
CA LEU A 186 -0.91 -16.72 -3.77
C LEU A 186 0.24 -17.64 -3.39
N ASP A 187 1.41 -17.50 -4.02
CA ASP A 187 2.60 -18.26 -3.67
C ASP A 187 3.07 -18.02 -2.24
N ASP A 188 2.81 -16.82 -1.72
CA ASP A 188 3.11 -16.49 -0.33
C ASP A 188 2.24 -17.28 0.68
N TYR A 189 1.21 -17.99 0.22
CA TYR A 189 0.24 -18.74 1.04
C TYR A 189 0.22 -20.25 0.76
N LYS A 190 1.07 -20.77 -0.12
CA LYS A 190 1.08 -22.19 -0.53
C LYS A 190 1.42 -23.15 0.61
N ASP A 191 2.38 -22.77 1.45
CA ASP A 191 2.88 -23.61 2.53
C ASP A 191 2.20 -23.33 3.88
N ARG A 192 0.94 -22.92 3.83
CA ARG A 192 0.19 -22.54 5.01
C ARG A 192 -0.22 -23.75 5.80
N HIS A 193 0.20 -23.85 7.03
CA HIS A 193 -0.28 -24.87 7.96
C HIS A 193 -1.70 -24.53 8.42
N VAL A 194 -2.56 -25.53 8.49
CA VAL A 194 -3.87 -25.35 9.12
C VAL A 194 -3.63 -25.17 10.61
N ILE A 195 -3.87 -23.96 11.11
CA ILE A 195 -3.82 -23.64 12.54
C ILE A 195 -5.26 -23.52 13.03
N ASP A 196 -5.56 -24.14 14.14
CA ASP A 196 -6.86 -23.97 14.78
C ASP A 196 -7.03 -22.52 15.25
N LYS A 197 -8.19 -21.96 14.98
CA LYS A 197 -8.55 -20.63 15.46
C LYS A 197 -8.58 -20.60 16.99
N ILE A 198 -8.07 -19.53 17.57
CA ILE A 198 -8.20 -19.28 19.01
C ILE A 198 -9.56 -18.59 19.22
N PRO A 199 -10.51 -19.23 19.93
CA PRO A 199 -11.82 -18.65 20.14
C PRO A 199 -11.75 -17.26 20.78
N GLY A 200 -12.54 -16.32 20.26
CA GLY A 200 -12.57 -14.94 20.73
C GLY A 200 -11.34 -14.10 20.39
N ARG A 201 -10.38 -14.63 19.61
CA ARG A 201 -9.19 -13.85 19.23
C ARG A 201 -9.49 -12.89 18.08
N ILE A 202 -9.36 -11.59 18.37
CA ILE A 202 -9.46 -10.51 17.41
C ILE A 202 -8.05 -10.11 16.96
N ILE A 203 -7.86 -9.89 15.67
CA ILE A 203 -6.61 -9.34 15.12
C ILE A 203 -6.83 -7.94 14.56
N TRP A 204 -5.83 -7.09 14.70
CA TRP A 204 -5.70 -5.83 13.99
C TRP A 204 -4.38 -5.82 13.21
N SER A 205 -4.41 -5.63 11.90
CA SER A 205 -3.21 -5.61 11.03
C SER A 205 -3.16 -4.44 10.05
N SER A 206 -3.93 -3.40 10.31
CA SER A 206 -3.98 -2.18 9.50
C SER A 206 -3.35 -0.99 10.24
N SER A 207 -3.27 0.16 9.56
CA SER A 207 -2.91 1.42 10.22
C SER A 207 -3.92 1.73 11.33
N PRO A 208 -3.47 2.14 12.53
CA PRO A 208 -4.37 2.37 13.68
C PRO A 208 -5.47 3.41 13.44
N ASP A 209 -5.21 4.39 12.57
CA ASP A 209 -6.16 5.43 12.17
C ASP A 209 -7.35 4.90 11.32
N ARG A 210 -7.35 3.60 11.02
CA ARG A 210 -8.42 2.94 10.27
C ARG A 210 -9.54 2.37 11.15
N GLY A 211 -9.63 2.79 12.42
CA GLY A 211 -10.70 2.41 13.32
C GLY A 211 -10.30 1.57 14.53
N LEU A 212 -9.00 1.38 14.80
CA LEU A 212 -8.53 0.67 16.00
C LEU A 212 -9.06 1.32 17.29
N THR A 213 -9.27 2.63 17.29
CA THR A 213 -9.79 3.39 18.42
C THR A 213 -11.15 2.89 18.87
N LEU A 214 -12.04 2.49 17.95
CA LEU A 214 -13.34 1.90 18.32
C LEU A 214 -13.15 0.68 19.24
N ILE A 215 -12.24 -0.20 18.88
CA ILE A 215 -11.97 -1.43 19.65
C ILE A 215 -11.38 -1.08 21.02
N LEU A 216 -10.35 -0.24 21.03
CA LEU A 216 -9.60 0.07 22.26
C LEU A 216 -10.42 0.88 23.27
N ASP A 217 -11.22 1.83 22.82
CA ASP A 217 -12.05 2.67 23.68
C ASP A 217 -13.20 1.86 24.35
N ASN A 218 -13.64 0.76 23.71
CA ASN A 218 -14.70 -0.10 24.24
C ASN A 218 -14.18 -1.43 24.83
N TRP A 219 -12.86 -1.66 24.79
CA TRP A 219 -12.28 -2.95 25.14
C TRP A 219 -12.62 -3.45 26.55
N SER A 220 -12.57 -2.58 27.54
CA SER A 220 -12.84 -2.95 28.93
C SER A 220 -14.27 -3.46 29.11
N ASP A 221 -15.25 -2.82 28.45
CA ASP A 221 -16.65 -3.23 28.52
C ASP A 221 -16.86 -4.55 27.75
N TRP A 222 -16.21 -4.70 26.60
CA TRP A 222 -16.25 -5.95 25.82
C TRP A 222 -15.64 -7.11 26.59
N LYS A 223 -14.49 -6.89 27.23
CA LYS A 223 -13.80 -7.88 28.04
C LYS A 223 -14.62 -8.31 29.27
N ALA A 224 -15.35 -7.38 29.88
CA ALA A 224 -16.24 -7.66 30.99
C ALA A 224 -17.46 -8.55 30.58
N LYS A 225 -18.01 -8.29 29.37
CA LYS A 225 -19.13 -9.11 28.82
C LYS A 225 -18.65 -10.45 28.26
N ARG A 226 -17.47 -10.49 27.63
CA ARG A 226 -16.90 -11.66 26.94
C ARG A 226 -15.45 -11.87 27.42
N PRO A 227 -15.25 -12.52 28.60
CA PRO A 227 -13.92 -12.68 29.19
C PRO A 227 -12.90 -13.44 28.33
N GLU A 228 -13.37 -14.24 27.36
CA GLU A 228 -12.53 -14.99 26.44
C GLU A 228 -11.88 -14.12 25.35
N LEU A 229 -12.38 -12.91 25.08
CA LEU A 229 -11.86 -12.05 24.03
C LEU A 229 -10.38 -11.69 24.26
N THR A 230 -9.60 -11.76 23.21
CA THR A 230 -8.23 -11.28 23.16
C THR A 230 -8.01 -10.43 21.91
N LEU A 231 -7.15 -9.43 21.99
CA LEU A 231 -6.83 -8.55 20.87
C LEU A 231 -5.33 -8.59 20.59
N THR A 232 -4.95 -8.97 19.38
CA THR A 232 -3.57 -8.89 18.90
C THR A 232 -3.45 -7.77 17.89
N ILE A 233 -2.54 -6.83 18.12
CA ILE A 233 -2.32 -5.66 17.29
C ILE A 233 -0.98 -5.78 16.56
N CYS A 234 -1.06 -5.91 15.24
CA CYS A 234 0.08 -5.95 14.31
C CYS A 234 0.02 -4.68 13.45
N SER A 235 0.72 -3.64 13.85
CA SER A 235 0.71 -2.35 13.15
C SER A 235 1.83 -2.25 12.12
N PRO A 236 1.63 -1.54 10.99
CA PRO A 236 2.69 -1.35 10.02
C PRO A 236 3.83 -0.48 10.59
N PRO A 237 5.07 -0.59 10.02
CA PRO A 237 6.25 0.08 10.57
C PRO A 237 6.14 1.60 10.68
N TYR A 238 5.35 2.23 9.80
CA TYR A 238 5.16 3.69 9.80
C TYR A 238 4.20 4.20 10.87
N SER A 239 3.57 3.31 11.63
CA SER A 239 2.68 3.66 12.76
C SER A 239 3.37 3.53 14.12
N GLU A 240 4.69 3.39 14.15
CA GLU A 240 5.47 3.49 15.39
C GLU A 240 5.21 4.85 16.05
N GLY A 241 4.85 4.85 17.34
CA GLY A 241 4.47 6.05 18.10
C GLY A 241 2.95 6.29 18.22
N TRP A 242 2.11 5.55 17.53
CA TRP A 242 0.65 5.60 17.72
C TRP A 242 0.22 5.04 19.09
N GLY A 243 1.10 4.25 19.72
CA GLY A 243 0.91 3.61 21.02
C GLY A 243 1.20 4.47 22.25
N ASP A 244 1.36 5.80 22.13
CA ASP A 244 1.59 6.71 23.29
C ASP A 244 0.38 6.82 24.24
N ARG A 245 -0.79 6.30 23.82
CA ARG A 245 -1.87 6.01 24.74
C ARG A 245 -1.55 4.70 25.46
N ASP A 246 -1.62 4.71 26.79
CA ASP A 246 -1.26 3.56 27.65
C ASP A 246 -2.28 2.40 27.54
N TYR A 247 -2.37 1.83 26.34
CA TYR A 247 -3.19 0.64 26.08
C TYR A 247 -2.52 -0.66 26.58
N SER A 248 -1.26 -0.59 27.02
CA SER A 248 -0.52 -1.74 27.55
C SER A 248 -1.14 -2.34 28.82
N LYS A 249 -2.04 -1.60 29.47
CA LYS A 249 -2.74 -2.03 30.69
C LYS A 249 -4.08 -2.72 30.43
N LEU A 250 -4.54 -2.77 29.18
CA LEU A 250 -5.80 -3.43 28.87
C LEU A 250 -5.61 -4.95 28.90
N GLU A 251 -6.38 -5.61 29.73
CA GLU A 251 -6.33 -7.06 29.89
C GLU A 251 -6.64 -7.78 28.57
N GLY A 252 -5.79 -8.72 28.15
CA GLY A 252 -5.97 -9.49 26.92
C GLY A 252 -5.62 -8.75 25.63
N VAL A 253 -5.04 -7.55 25.71
CA VAL A 253 -4.49 -6.82 24.56
C VAL A 253 -2.98 -7.05 24.46
N GLU A 254 -2.55 -7.51 23.29
CA GLU A 254 -1.14 -7.73 22.97
C GLU A 254 -0.75 -6.89 21.75
N TRP A 255 0.27 -6.05 21.93
CA TRP A 255 0.82 -5.21 20.85
C TRP A 255 2.12 -5.80 20.33
N LEU A 256 2.07 -6.41 19.14
CA LEU A 256 3.24 -7.03 18.48
C LEU A 256 4.01 -6.08 17.58
N GLY A 257 3.41 -4.92 17.23
CA GLY A 257 4.02 -3.99 16.29
C GLY A 257 4.12 -4.55 14.87
N ALA A 258 5.15 -4.10 14.15
CA ALA A 258 5.40 -4.52 12.78
C ALA A 258 5.99 -5.93 12.74
N LEU A 259 5.29 -6.84 12.11
CA LEU A 259 5.71 -8.22 11.91
C LEU A 259 6.25 -8.45 10.50
N ASN A 260 7.15 -9.40 10.35
CA ASN A 260 7.49 -9.91 9.04
C ASN A 260 6.30 -10.70 8.44
N PRO A 261 6.26 -10.90 7.11
CA PRO A 261 5.10 -11.51 6.45
C PRO A 261 4.74 -12.90 6.96
N LYS A 262 5.72 -13.71 7.35
CA LYS A 262 5.47 -15.04 7.91
C LYS A 262 4.76 -14.95 9.26
N ASN A 263 5.32 -14.18 10.18
CA ASN A 263 4.76 -14.04 11.51
C ASN A 263 3.36 -13.37 11.49
N LEU A 264 3.17 -12.39 10.59
CA LEU A 264 1.85 -11.78 10.39
C LEU A 264 0.82 -12.81 9.94
N LYS A 265 1.17 -13.67 8.98
CA LYS A 265 0.28 -14.76 8.53
C LYS A 265 -0.04 -15.72 9.66
N ASP A 266 0.96 -16.09 10.46
CA ASP A 266 0.77 -16.99 11.61
C ASP A 266 -0.23 -16.38 12.64
N GLU A 267 -0.18 -15.05 12.85
CA GLU A 267 -1.14 -14.38 13.74
C GLU A 267 -2.54 -14.27 13.11
N ILE A 268 -2.63 -14.00 11.80
CA ILE A 268 -3.91 -14.01 11.07
C ILE A 268 -4.54 -15.40 11.11
N ASP A 269 -3.73 -16.47 10.99
CA ASP A 269 -4.25 -17.84 11.03
C ASP A 269 -4.84 -18.24 12.36
N LYS A 270 -4.31 -17.72 13.47
CA LYS A 270 -4.82 -17.93 14.83
C LYS A 270 -6.08 -17.11 15.11
N ALA A 271 -6.29 -15.98 14.43
CA ALA A 271 -7.37 -15.06 14.72
C ALA A 271 -8.73 -15.59 14.24
N GLU A 272 -9.76 -15.44 15.05
CA GLU A 272 -11.13 -15.76 14.69
C GLU A 272 -11.83 -14.59 14.00
N TYR A 273 -11.59 -13.35 14.47
CA TYR A 273 -12.27 -12.15 14.02
C TYR A 273 -11.31 -11.04 13.59
N TRP A 274 -11.75 -10.25 12.62
CA TRP A 274 -11.19 -8.96 12.26
C TRP A 274 -12.30 -7.92 12.24
N ILE A 275 -12.24 -6.98 13.18
CA ILE A 275 -13.21 -5.89 13.30
C ILE A 275 -12.61 -4.65 12.64
N TYR A 276 -13.24 -4.17 11.56
CA TYR A 276 -12.70 -3.09 10.75
C TYR A 276 -13.73 -2.00 10.49
N SER A 277 -13.69 -0.97 11.33
CA SER A 277 -14.62 0.17 11.33
C SER A 277 -13.92 1.42 10.82
N SER A 278 -13.71 1.53 9.54
CA SER A 278 -12.99 2.67 8.98
C SER A 278 -13.92 3.76 8.46
N ASP A 279 -13.68 5.01 8.88
CA ASP A 279 -14.30 6.19 8.24
C ASP A 279 -13.56 6.60 6.95
N TYR A 280 -12.40 6.01 6.72
CA TYR A 280 -11.64 6.18 5.48
C TYR A 280 -12.29 5.39 4.36
N ILE A 281 -12.46 6.04 3.20
CA ILE A 281 -12.93 5.35 1.99
C ILE A 281 -11.81 4.46 1.47
N GLU A 282 -11.88 3.18 1.75
CA GLU A 282 -10.89 2.22 1.27
C GLU A 282 -10.89 2.14 -0.26
N THR A 283 -9.76 2.46 -0.86
CA THR A 283 -9.60 2.37 -2.31
C THR A 283 -9.49 0.92 -2.78
N TYR A 284 -8.95 0.01 -1.93
CA TYR A 284 -8.92 -1.43 -2.19
C TYR A 284 -9.04 -2.28 -0.92
N CYS A 285 -8.13 -2.14 0.05
CA CYS A 285 -7.98 -2.92 1.28
C CYS A 285 -7.31 -4.30 1.10
N ILE A 286 -5.99 -4.30 0.98
CA ILE A 286 -5.18 -5.55 0.90
C ILE A 286 -5.34 -6.40 2.16
N SER A 287 -5.42 -5.77 3.35
CA SER A 287 -5.62 -6.49 4.60
C SER A 287 -6.88 -7.36 4.61
N ALA A 288 -7.96 -6.94 3.91
CA ALA A 288 -9.15 -7.78 3.79
C ALA A 288 -8.85 -9.07 3.02
N LEU A 289 -8.03 -9.02 1.95
CA LEU A 289 -7.61 -10.22 1.23
C LEU A 289 -6.79 -11.15 2.13
N GLU A 290 -5.89 -10.60 2.94
CA GLU A 290 -5.07 -11.38 3.88
C GLU A 290 -5.96 -12.07 4.94
N MET A 291 -6.98 -11.36 5.47
CA MET A 291 -7.97 -11.95 6.40
C MET A 291 -8.79 -13.06 5.72
N MET A 292 -9.23 -12.85 4.48
CA MET A 292 -9.95 -13.88 3.72
C MET A 292 -9.07 -15.12 3.50
N MET A 293 -7.78 -14.94 3.17
CA MET A 293 -6.82 -16.05 3.09
C MET A 293 -6.66 -16.76 4.43
N GLY A 294 -6.72 -16.02 5.55
CA GLY A 294 -6.70 -16.55 6.90
C GLY A 294 -7.99 -17.22 7.35
N LYS A 295 -9.07 -17.16 6.57
CA LYS A 295 -10.40 -17.61 6.99
C LYS A 295 -10.84 -16.91 8.28
N VAL A 296 -10.46 -15.64 8.44
CA VAL A 296 -10.87 -14.79 9.57
C VAL A 296 -12.27 -14.26 9.26
N LYS A 297 -13.17 -14.30 10.24
CA LYS A 297 -14.49 -13.67 10.10
C LYS A 297 -14.33 -12.15 10.15
N ILE A 298 -14.83 -11.46 9.15
CA ILE A 298 -14.68 -10.01 8.97
C ILE A 298 -15.97 -9.32 9.43
N LEU A 299 -15.85 -8.39 10.37
CA LEU A 299 -16.91 -7.48 10.79
C LEU A 299 -16.52 -6.07 10.35
N THR A 300 -17.32 -5.41 9.54
CA THR A 300 -16.95 -4.12 8.95
C THR A 300 -18.16 -3.24 8.63
N ASN A 301 -17.96 -1.92 8.63
CA ASN A 301 -18.95 -0.97 8.10
C ASN A 301 -19.01 -0.94 6.56
N GLY A 302 -18.15 -1.70 5.87
CA GLY A 302 -18.16 -1.78 4.41
C GLY A 302 -17.67 -0.51 3.71
N SER A 303 -16.88 0.34 4.37
CA SER A 303 -16.43 1.62 3.81
C SER A 303 -15.56 1.43 2.56
N GLY A 304 -15.94 2.11 1.48
CA GLY A 304 -15.20 2.07 0.22
C GLY A 304 -15.27 0.72 -0.50
N ASN A 305 -14.15 0.26 -1.03
CA ASN A 305 -14.09 -0.97 -1.83
C ASN A 305 -14.16 -2.26 -1.01
N ILE A 306 -14.09 -2.18 0.31
CA ILE A 306 -14.09 -3.38 1.16
C ILE A 306 -15.38 -4.21 0.96
N ILE A 307 -16.53 -3.54 0.80
CA ILE A 307 -17.80 -4.22 0.54
C ILE A 307 -17.77 -5.05 -0.77
N ASN A 308 -17.06 -4.56 -1.78
CA ASN A 308 -16.92 -5.26 -3.06
C ASN A 308 -15.99 -6.48 -2.96
N LEU A 309 -15.02 -6.44 -2.02
CA LEU A 309 -14.09 -7.53 -1.80
C LEU A 309 -14.70 -8.67 -0.99
N VAL A 310 -15.33 -8.32 0.11
CA VAL A 310 -15.74 -9.33 1.11
C VAL A 310 -17.18 -9.80 0.90
N GLY A 311 -18.04 -8.96 0.32
CA GLY A 311 -19.48 -9.22 0.24
C GLY A 311 -20.13 -9.24 1.63
N ASN A 312 -21.39 -9.65 1.68
CA ASN A 312 -22.11 -9.90 2.93
C ASN A 312 -22.56 -11.37 2.96
N GLY A 313 -22.17 -12.14 3.96
CA GLY A 313 -22.45 -13.56 4.06
C GLY A 313 -21.56 -14.31 5.04
N ASP A 314 -21.30 -15.59 4.79
CA ASP A 314 -20.61 -16.48 5.75
C ASP A 314 -19.20 -16.04 6.19
N ARG A 315 -18.51 -15.23 5.38
CA ARG A 315 -17.13 -14.78 5.63
C ARG A 315 -17.04 -13.38 6.18
N ALA A 316 -18.02 -12.56 5.92
CA ALA A 316 -18.02 -11.18 6.34
C ALA A 316 -19.44 -10.74 6.69
N GLU A 317 -19.53 -9.88 7.68
CA GLU A 317 -20.75 -9.23 8.11
C GLU A 317 -20.59 -7.72 7.98
N ILE A 318 -21.45 -7.11 7.19
CA ILE A 318 -21.55 -5.67 7.07
C ILE A 318 -22.52 -5.21 8.13
N CYS A 319 -22.02 -4.46 9.11
CA CYS A 319 -22.78 -4.01 10.28
C CYS A 319 -22.56 -2.51 10.56
N ASP A 320 -23.40 -1.96 11.41
CA ASP A 320 -23.35 -0.55 11.80
C ASP A 320 -22.19 -0.20 12.73
N MET A 321 -21.39 -1.18 13.14
CA MET A 321 -20.25 -1.04 14.05
C MET A 321 -20.64 -0.45 15.41
N ASN A 322 -21.85 -0.72 15.86
CA ASN A 322 -22.29 -0.32 17.20
C ASN A 322 -21.50 -1.10 18.28
N PRO A 323 -20.74 -0.42 19.16
CA PRO A 323 -19.93 -1.08 20.17
C PRO A 323 -20.71 -1.96 21.14
N ASP A 324 -21.99 -1.65 21.36
CA ASP A 324 -22.83 -2.41 22.32
C ASP A 324 -23.28 -3.76 21.78
N THR A 325 -23.33 -3.92 20.47
CA THR A 325 -23.90 -5.11 19.81
C THR A 325 -22.90 -5.90 18.97
N ILE A 326 -21.78 -5.30 18.60
CA ILE A 326 -20.81 -5.92 17.67
C ILE A 326 -20.17 -7.21 18.21
N ILE A 327 -20.17 -7.39 19.51
CA ILE A 327 -19.58 -8.56 20.18
C ILE A 327 -20.61 -9.62 20.57
N ASP A 328 -21.89 -9.36 20.38
CA ASP A 328 -22.98 -10.31 20.66
C ASP A 328 -23.09 -11.35 19.55
#